data_8325b770cafee7f20635e7f67041e4f5
#
_entry.id   8325b770cafee7f20635e7f67041e4f5
#
_cell.length_a   1.000
_cell.length_b   1.000
_cell.length_c   1.000
_cell.angle_alpha   90.00
_cell.angle_beta   90.00
_cell.angle_gamma   90.00
#
_symmetry.space_group_name_H-M   'P 1'
#
loop_
_entity.id
_entity.type
_entity.pdbx_description
1 polymer ?
#
loop_
_entity_poly.entity_id
_entity_poly.type
_entity_poly.pdbx_seq_one_letter_code
_entity_poly.pdbx_strand_id
1 'polypeptide(L)'
;MITRDKSELESNGLQVARRLHPEDLKVGDDIVITEVSHQYGTFAWCGLNSFEFPADEVVTLTYLAIDSHFPQKVVSICLPFLLCEQVDSKHVIHDVRSVQLARLQSGFAEAARNAYKADKELESSEKLKKKKKKRKGKKKKR
;
A
#
# COMPACT_ATOMS: atom_id res chain seq x y z
N MET A 1 31.52 -34.42 -3.88
CA MET A 1 30.49 -33.70 -3.11
C MET A 1 30.86 -32.22 -3.12
N ILE A 2 30.27 -31.42 -3.99
CA ILE A 2 30.60 -30.01 -4.14
C ILE A 2 29.45 -29.25 -3.48
N THR A 3 29.70 -28.80 -2.27
CA THR A 3 28.85 -27.84 -1.57
C THR A 3 28.97 -26.51 -2.31
N ARG A 4 27.94 -26.15 -3.07
CA ARG A 4 27.81 -24.80 -3.63
C ARG A 4 27.42 -23.88 -2.48
N ASP A 5 28.39 -23.10 -2.04
CA ASP A 5 28.17 -21.90 -1.27
C ASP A 5 27.20 -20.98 -2.01
N LYS A 6 26.04 -20.75 -1.39
CA LYS A 6 25.02 -19.82 -1.85
C LYS A 6 25.27 -18.43 -1.27
N SER A 7 26.54 -18.08 -1.10
CA SER A 7 26.94 -16.76 -0.68
C SER A 7 27.28 -15.91 -1.91
N GLU A 8 26.70 -14.71 -1.94
CA GLU A 8 27.18 -13.55 -2.69
C GLU A 8 26.92 -13.54 -4.20
N LEU A 9 25.64 -13.46 -4.54
CA LEU A 9 25.24 -12.56 -5.61
C LEU A 9 24.68 -11.28 -4.96
N GLU A 10 25.55 -10.53 -4.31
CA GLU A 10 25.33 -9.11 -4.11
C GLU A 10 25.34 -8.46 -5.49
N SER A 11 24.18 -8.53 -6.14
CA SER A 11 23.89 -7.65 -7.25
C SER A 11 23.90 -6.24 -6.66
N ASN A 12 24.89 -5.43 -7.00
CA ASN A 12 24.93 -3.97 -6.84
C ASN A 12 23.82 -3.30 -7.67
N GLY A 13 22.69 -3.97 -7.84
CA GLY A 13 21.47 -3.45 -8.40
C GLY A 13 20.75 -2.67 -7.30
N LEU A 14 20.26 -1.51 -7.65
CA LEU A 14 19.44 -0.63 -6.81
C LEU A 14 18.22 -1.40 -6.30
N GLN A 15 18.32 -2.05 -5.14
CA GLN A 15 17.21 -2.78 -4.55
C GLN A 15 16.28 -1.80 -3.82
N VAL A 16 15.29 -1.30 -4.52
CA VAL A 16 14.34 -0.30 -4.03
C VAL A 16 13.39 -0.90 -2.97
N ALA A 17 13.02 -2.18 -3.14
CA ALA A 17 12.11 -2.88 -2.26
C ALA A 17 12.52 -4.35 -2.08
N ARG A 18 12.34 -4.88 -0.88
CA ARG A 18 12.57 -6.29 -0.55
C ARG A 18 11.33 -6.85 0.14
N ARG A 19 10.89 -8.04 -0.31
CA ARG A 19 9.80 -8.76 0.37
C ARG A 19 10.13 -8.93 1.84
N LEU A 20 9.14 -8.67 2.69
CA LEU A 20 9.28 -8.67 4.14
C LEU A 20 8.35 -9.72 4.75
N HIS A 21 8.92 -10.58 5.57
CA HIS A 21 8.14 -11.50 6.39
C HIS A 21 7.68 -10.80 7.67
N PRO A 22 6.50 -11.16 8.21
CA PRO A 22 5.98 -10.54 9.44
C PRO A 22 6.94 -10.62 10.63
N GLU A 23 7.76 -11.67 10.70
CA GLU A 23 8.74 -11.91 11.76
C GLU A 23 9.94 -10.95 11.70
N ASP A 24 10.22 -10.40 10.51
CA ASP A 24 11.33 -9.48 10.27
C ASP A 24 10.94 -8.00 10.42
N LEU A 25 9.67 -7.73 10.75
CA LEU A 25 9.15 -6.38 10.92
C LEU A 25 9.75 -5.69 12.14
N LYS A 26 10.09 -4.41 11.97
CA LYS A 26 10.58 -3.55 13.05
C LYS A 26 9.82 -2.24 13.07
N VAL A 27 9.61 -1.70 14.26
CA VAL A 27 9.08 -0.35 14.43
C VAL A 27 10.03 0.64 13.76
N GLY A 28 9.48 1.56 12.96
CA GLY A 28 10.25 2.51 12.17
C GLY A 28 10.58 2.05 10.75
N ASP A 29 10.30 0.79 10.38
CA ASP A 29 10.46 0.32 9.01
C ASP A 29 9.57 1.13 8.05
N ASP A 30 10.11 1.40 6.88
CA ASP A 30 9.35 1.91 5.74
C ASP A 30 8.88 0.72 4.90
N ILE A 31 7.57 0.58 4.78
CA ILE A 31 6.95 -0.55 4.09
C ILE A 31 5.99 -0.09 3.00
N VAL A 32 5.72 -0.99 2.07
CA VAL A 32 4.63 -0.88 1.10
C VAL A 32 3.85 -2.19 1.08
N ILE A 33 2.55 -2.10 0.89
CA ILE A 33 1.69 -3.26 0.68
C ILE A 33 1.71 -3.57 -0.81
N THR A 34 2.16 -4.77 -1.16
CA THR A 34 2.25 -5.22 -2.55
C THR A 34 0.99 -5.97 -2.99
N GLU A 35 0.39 -6.71 -2.07
CA GLU A 35 -0.81 -7.51 -2.36
C GLU A 35 -1.73 -7.56 -1.14
N VAL A 36 -3.01 -7.64 -1.38
CA VAL A 36 -4.05 -7.86 -0.37
C VAL A 36 -4.83 -9.11 -0.74
N SER A 37 -4.99 -10.03 0.21
CA SER A 37 -5.74 -11.26 0.03
C SER A 37 -6.99 -11.25 0.90
N HIS A 38 -8.13 -11.53 0.30
CA HIS A 38 -9.40 -11.73 0.99
C HIS A 38 -9.95 -13.12 0.74
N GLN A 39 -10.50 -13.72 1.79
CA GLN A 39 -11.17 -15.00 1.71
C GLN A 39 -12.69 -14.78 1.72
N TYR A 40 -13.36 -15.39 0.77
CA TYR A 40 -14.81 -15.34 0.61
C TYR A 40 -15.38 -16.75 0.63
N GLY A 41 -16.43 -16.96 1.40
CA GLY A 41 -17.24 -18.17 1.29
C GLY A 41 -18.08 -18.13 0.01
N THR A 42 -18.15 -19.25 -0.70
CA THR A 42 -18.89 -19.33 -1.98
C THR A 42 -20.37 -19.02 -1.85
N PHE A 43 -20.97 -19.20 -0.66
CA PHE A 43 -22.35 -18.80 -0.38
C PHE A 43 -22.63 -17.30 -0.54
N ALA A 44 -21.60 -16.45 -0.40
CA ALA A 44 -21.73 -15.01 -0.61
C ALA A 44 -21.86 -14.63 -2.09
N TRP A 45 -21.61 -15.56 -3.01
CA TRP A 45 -21.59 -15.36 -4.45
C TRP A 45 -22.84 -15.91 -5.16
N CYS A 46 -23.89 -16.26 -4.41
CA CYS A 46 -25.13 -16.87 -4.93
C CYS A 46 -25.87 -16.06 -6.02
N GLY A 47 -25.38 -14.90 -6.41
CA GLY A 47 -25.92 -14.09 -7.51
C GLY A 47 -25.05 -14.01 -8.77
N LEU A 48 -23.81 -14.50 -8.71
CA LEU A 48 -22.85 -14.44 -9.82
C LEU A 48 -22.43 -15.86 -10.19
N ASN A 49 -23.10 -16.43 -11.20
CA ASN A 49 -22.75 -17.69 -11.88
C ASN A 49 -22.09 -18.73 -10.97
N SER A 50 -22.90 -19.39 -10.16
CA SER A 50 -22.51 -20.47 -9.21
C SER A 50 -21.89 -21.71 -9.88
N PHE A 51 -21.63 -21.68 -11.19
CA PHE A 51 -21.10 -22.81 -11.93
C PHE A 51 -19.57 -22.90 -11.89
N GLU A 52 -18.86 -21.85 -11.48
CA GLU A 52 -17.39 -21.84 -11.48
C GLU A 52 -16.77 -22.24 -10.13
N PHE A 53 -17.54 -22.18 -9.04
CA PHE A 53 -17.03 -22.49 -7.72
C PHE A 53 -17.92 -23.52 -7.02
N PRO A 54 -17.36 -24.62 -6.50
CA PRO A 54 -18.09 -25.60 -5.73
C PRO A 54 -18.76 -24.95 -4.51
N ALA A 55 -19.95 -25.38 -4.17
CA ALA A 55 -20.60 -25.01 -2.92
C ALA A 55 -19.70 -25.42 -1.75
N ASP A 56 -19.59 -24.59 -0.72
CA ASP A 56 -18.81 -24.81 0.50
C ASP A 56 -17.28 -24.66 0.39
N GLU A 57 -16.75 -24.13 -0.72
CA GLU A 57 -15.34 -23.77 -0.80
C GLU A 57 -15.07 -22.31 -0.37
N VAL A 58 -13.87 -22.09 0.17
CA VAL A 58 -13.36 -20.75 0.45
C VAL A 58 -12.48 -20.31 -0.71
N VAL A 59 -12.90 -19.24 -1.39
CA VAL A 59 -12.13 -18.64 -2.49
C VAL A 59 -11.26 -17.52 -1.94
N THR A 60 -9.97 -17.58 -2.23
CA THR A 60 -9.02 -16.50 -1.89
C THR A 60 -8.80 -15.63 -3.12
N LEU A 61 -9.18 -14.36 -3.01
CA LEU A 61 -8.88 -13.34 -4.01
C LEU A 61 -7.68 -12.52 -3.58
N THR A 62 -6.70 -12.42 -4.46
CA THR A 62 -5.52 -11.57 -4.25
C THR A 62 -5.53 -10.43 -5.27
N TYR A 63 -5.35 -9.20 -4.80
CA TYR A 63 -5.35 -8.02 -5.65
C TYR A 63 -4.37 -6.96 -5.14
N LEU A 64 -4.02 -6.03 -6.03
CA LEU A 64 -3.27 -4.84 -5.67
C LEU A 64 -4.23 -3.79 -5.11
N ALA A 65 -4.06 -3.40 -3.86
CA ALA A 65 -4.86 -2.33 -3.29
C ALA A 65 -4.37 -0.98 -3.81
N ILE A 66 -5.25 -0.26 -4.50
CA ILE A 66 -4.93 0.99 -5.20
C ILE A 66 -4.36 2.06 -4.25
N ASP A 67 -4.82 2.09 -3.00
CA ASP A 67 -4.43 3.10 -2.02
C ASP A 67 -3.25 2.69 -1.12
N SER A 68 -2.73 1.48 -1.27
CA SER A 68 -1.71 0.91 -0.39
C SER A 68 -0.29 0.93 -0.95
N HIS A 69 -0.11 1.37 -2.19
CA HIS A 69 1.19 1.43 -2.85
C HIS A 69 2.09 2.60 -2.39
N PHE A 70 1.57 3.48 -1.54
CA PHE A 70 2.38 4.55 -0.96
C PHE A 70 3.20 4.04 0.24
N PRO A 71 4.40 4.58 0.44
CA PRO A 71 5.23 4.24 1.59
C PRO A 71 4.52 4.54 2.91
N GLN A 72 4.47 3.55 3.78
CA GLN A 72 3.92 3.67 5.13
C GLN A 72 5.03 3.40 6.15
N LYS A 73 4.96 4.05 7.29
CA LYS A 73 5.91 3.85 8.38
C LYS A 73 5.30 2.99 9.46
N VAL A 74 6.01 1.95 9.90
CA VAL A 74 5.58 1.09 10.99
C VAL A 74 5.68 1.84 12.31
N VAL A 75 4.57 2.04 12.98
CA VAL A 75 4.47 2.74 14.27
C VAL A 75 4.48 1.75 15.43
N SER A 76 3.72 0.68 15.31
CA SER A 76 3.61 -0.35 16.34
C SER A 76 3.30 -1.70 15.75
N ILE A 77 3.75 -2.75 16.41
CA ILE A 77 3.57 -4.14 16.00
C ILE A 77 2.90 -4.90 17.14
N CYS A 78 1.73 -5.46 16.86
CA CYS A 78 1.02 -6.38 17.74
C CYS A 78 0.46 -7.50 16.88
N LEU A 79 1.29 -8.48 16.55
CA LEU A 79 0.91 -9.55 15.62
C LEU A 79 -0.39 -10.23 16.02
N PRO A 80 -1.31 -10.44 15.09
CA PRO A 80 -1.16 -10.27 13.63
C PRO A 80 -1.41 -8.85 13.11
N PHE A 81 -1.56 -7.85 13.94
CA PHE A 81 -1.89 -6.48 13.56
C PHE A 81 -0.66 -5.58 13.52
N LEU A 82 -0.64 -4.71 12.54
CA LEU A 82 0.42 -3.76 12.28
C LEU A 82 -0.18 -2.36 12.18
N LEU A 83 0.23 -1.45 13.06
CA LEU A 83 -0.16 -0.04 13.01
C LEU A 83 0.85 0.72 12.16
N CYS A 84 0.38 1.35 11.09
CA CYS A 84 1.19 2.13 10.17
C CYS A 84 0.73 3.57 10.08
N GLU A 85 1.66 4.48 9.89
CA GLU A 85 1.41 5.88 9.55
C GLU A 85 1.57 6.06 8.03
N GLN A 86 0.52 6.61 7.41
CA GLN A 86 0.50 6.95 5.99
C GLN A 86 1.15 8.33 5.74
N VAL A 87 1.36 8.67 4.48
CA VAL A 87 1.98 9.94 4.06
C VAL A 87 1.19 11.17 4.51
N ASP A 88 -0.12 11.04 4.65
CA ASP A 88 -1.03 12.09 5.14
C ASP A 88 -1.19 12.11 6.68
N SER A 89 -0.28 11.43 7.38
CA SER A 89 -0.26 11.30 8.85
C SER A 89 -1.48 10.58 9.43
N LYS A 90 -2.23 9.85 8.63
CA LYS A 90 -3.27 8.96 9.11
C LYS A 90 -2.69 7.65 9.55
N HIS A 91 -3.29 7.07 10.57
CA HIS A 91 -2.95 5.75 11.05
C HIS A 91 -3.89 4.70 10.46
N VAL A 92 -3.32 3.61 9.99
CA VAL A 92 -4.05 2.48 9.43
C VAL A 92 -3.56 1.19 10.08
N ILE A 93 -4.46 0.28 10.34
CA ILE A 93 -4.15 -1.04 10.88
C ILE A 93 -4.25 -2.07 9.76
N HIS A 94 -3.20 -2.86 9.60
CA HIS A 94 -3.17 -3.97 8.66
C HIS A 94 -3.09 -5.30 9.40
N ASP A 95 -3.78 -6.31 8.88
CA ASP A 95 -3.61 -7.70 9.30
C ASP A 95 -2.54 -8.34 8.39
N VAL A 96 -1.39 -8.68 8.97
CA VAL A 96 -0.26 -9.24 8.21
C VAL A 96 -0.56 -10.60 7.57
N ARG A 97 -1.64 -11.26 7.98
CA ARG A 97 -2.08 -12.52 7.36
C ARG A 97 -2.79 -12.29 6.02
N SER A 98 -3.35 -11.11 5.83
CA SER A 98 -4.11 -10.74 4.64
C SER A 98 -3.35 -9.83 3.68
N VAL A 99 -2.13 -9.41 4.03
CA VAL A 99 -1.33 -8.50 3.21
C VAL A 99 0.06 -9.06 2.96
N GLN A 100 0.59 -8.79 1.79
CA GLN A 100 1.99 -9.01 1.47
C GLN A 100 2.75 -7.69 1.58
N LEU A 101 3.85 -7.70 2.32
CA LEU A 101 4.64 -6.52 2.64
C LEU A 101 5.98 -6.54 1.93
N ALA A 102 6.45 -5.37 1.53
CA ALA A 102 7.84 -5.17 1.14
C ALA A 102 8.45 -4.02 1.95
N ARG A 103 9.69 -4.20 2.42
CA ARG A 103 10.49 -3.14 3.04
C ARG A 103 11.08 -2.28 1.96
N LEU A 104 10.94 -0.97 2.09
CA LEU A 104 11.55 0.00 1.22
C LEU A 104 12.88 0.49 1.79
N GLN A 105 13.78 0.85 0.90
CA GLN A 105 14.98 1.59 1.29
C GLN A 105 14.56 2.98 1.79
N SER A 106 15.10 3.41 2.93
CA SER A 106 14.68 4.65 3.61
C SER A 106 14.77 5.90 2.72
N GLY A 107 15.85 6.06 1.96
CA GLY A 107 16.00 7.19 1.03
C GLY A 107 14.95 7.21 -0.08
N PHE A 108 14.56 6.05 -0.61
CA PHE A 108 13.50 5.96 -1.60
C PHE A 108 12.12 6.24 -0.98
N ALA A 109 11.86 5.71 0.20
CA ALA A 109 10.60 5.94 0.90
C ALA A 109 10.39 7.41 1.24
N GLU A 110 11.45 8.11 1.64
CA GLU A 110 11.40 9.54 1.92
C GLU A 110 11.18 10.36 0.64
N ALA A 111 11.89 10.06 -0.43
CA ALA A 111 11.69 10.71 -1.72
C ALA A 111 10.27 10.54 -2.25
N ALA A 112 9.70 9.34 -2.15
CA ALA A 112 8.33 9.05 -2.56
C ALA A 112 7.30 9.80 -1.70
N ARG A 113 7.51 9.91 -0.38
CA ARG A 113 6.64 10.71 0.50
C ARG A 113 6.69 12.20 0.16
N ASN A 114 7.88 12.72 -0.14
CA ASN A 114 8.05 14.13 -0.49
C ASN A 114 7.39 14.45 -1.83
N ALA A 115 7.53 13.58 -2.83
CA ALA A 115 6.85 13.70 -4.12
C ALA A 115 5.32 13.74 -3.96
N TYR A 116 4.76 12.81 -3.16
CA TYR A 116 3.32 12.78 -2.90
C TYR A 116 2.81 14.06 -2.22
N LYS A 117 3.55 14.60 -1.24
CA LYS A 117 3.17 15.85 -0.58
C LYS A 117 3.17 17.02 -1.55
N ALA A 118 4.19 17.10 -2.42
CA ALA A 118 4.28 18.14 -3.44
C ALA A 118 3.11 18.10 -4.43
N ASP A 119 2.73 16.92 -4.91
CA ASP A 119 1.57 16.75 -5.79
C ASP A 119 0.26 17.19 -5.14
N LYS A 120 0.08 16.83 -3.87
CA LYS A 120 -1.12 17.21 -3.12
C LYS A 120 -1.22 18.72 -2.88
N GLU A 121 -0.11 19.39 -2.68
CA GLU A 121 -0.04 20.86 -2.57
C GLU A 121 -0.37 21.53 -3.91
N LEU A 122 0.12 21.01 -5.02
CA LEU A 122 -0.21 21.49 -6.36
C LEU A 122 -1.71 21.36 -6.65
N GLU A 123 -2.30 20.19 -6.39
CA GLU A 123 -3.75 19.99 -6.56
C GLU A 123 -4.59 20.95 -5.71
N SER A 124 -4.18 21.18 -4.47
CA SER A 124 -4.89 22.10 -3.56
C SER A 124 -4.84 23.54 -4.07
N SER A 125 -3.70 23.97 -4.58
CA SER A 125 -3.48 25.30 -5.15
C SER A 125 -4.31 25.54 -6.42
N GLU A 126 -4.42 24.52 -7.28
CA GLU A 126 -5.25 24.58 -8.49
C GLU A 126 -6.76 24.65 -8.15
N LYS A 127 -7.21 23.88 -7.17
CA LYS A 127 -8.61 23.93 -6.70
C LYS A 127 -8.96 25.32 -6.17
N LEU A 128 -8.04 25.97 -5.47
CA LEU A 128 -8.21 27.35 -5.00
C LEU A 128 -8.25 28.38 -6.14
N LYS A 129 -7.40 28.23 -7.17
CA LYS A 129 -7.39 29.08 -8.36
C LYS A 129 -8.70 28.94 -9.14
N LYS A 130 -9.23 27.72 -9.31
CA LYS A 130 -10.51 27.45 -9.98
C LYS A 130 -11.69 28.04 -9.21
N LYS A 131 -11.69 27.97 -7.86
CA LYS A 131 -12.73 28.60 -7.03
C LYS A 131 -12.71 30.15 -7.12
N LYS A 132 -11.52 30.76 -7.16
CA LYS A 132 -11.39 32.23 -7.32
C LYS A 132 -11.89 32.71 -8.68
N LYS A 133 -11.60 31.97 -9.77
CA LYS A 133 -12.11 32.27 -11.11
C LYS A 133 -13.65 32.20 -11.18
N LYS A 134 -14.27 31.16 -10.59
CA LYS A 134 -15.75 31.05 -10.54
C LYS A 134 -16.41 32.19 -9.77
N ARG A 135 -15.79 32.68 -8.69
CA ARG A 135 -16.34 33.82 -7.92
C ARG A 135 -16.25 35.14 -8.67
N LYS A 136 -15.18 35.39 -9.43
CA LYS A 136 -15.03 36.60 -10.25
C LYS A 136 -16.00 36.63 -11.45
N GLY A 137 -16.30 35.48 -12.05
CA GLY A 137 -17.24 35.38 -13.15
C GLY A 137 -18.70 35.62 -12.75
N LYS A 138 -19.09 35.30 -11.49
CA LYS A 138 -20.44 35.58 -10.97
C LYS A 138 -20.66 37.07 -10.61
N LYS A 139 -19.60 37.82 -10.25
CA LYS A 139 -19.71 39.25 -9.95
C LYS A 139 -19.83 40.13 -11.20
N LYS A 140 -19.51 39.64 -12.39
CA LYS A 140 -19.57 40.39 -13.64
C LYS A 140 -20.91 40.24 -14.38
N LYS A 141 -21.85 39.41 -13.84
CA LYS A 141 -23.19 39.19 -14.42
C LYS A 141 -24.33 39.79 -13.57
N ARG A 142 -24.02 40.71 -12.72
CA ARG A 142 -24.96 41.62 -12.02
C ARG A 142 -24.58 43.07 -12.42
#